data_81ee3b3aa11f0a1b20ca4254754abd4e
#
_entry.id   81ee3b3aa11f0a1b20ca4254754abd4e
#
_cell.length_a   1.000
_cell.length_b   1.000
_cell.length_c   1.000
_cell.angle_alpha   90.00
_cell.angle_beta   90.00
_cell.angle_gamma   90.00
#
_symmetry.space_group_name_H-M   'P 1'
#
loop_
_entity.id
_entity.type
_entity.pdbx_description
1 polymer ?
#
loop_
_entity_poly.entity_id
_entity_poly.type
_entity_poly.pdbx_seq_one_letter_code
_entity_poly.pdbx_strand_id
1 'polypeptide(L)'
;MKKLLCCGGLLIATLGVQATPLFSDDFNTYNTGNLVGQGTWAQTGASATTPIQVSGGKAVLGTSGQDAYSPLPGGPITLADGENFYIGLTLNVATAQAGGDYFLHWSPTVGNTSTFIDRLFVKSTTGGYLLGWMETSGTGVVPSYGSTVLNFATDYRVVVAYHDVAGALNDTGSVYVNPFTDLNVELNNTPYVTKNWTSPTAETETIAALNFRQGSAGSAAGVGIDNLNASKLFSDVSTYTPIPEPASLSLLGGFGLLAWWSTRRRK
;
A
#
# COMPACT_ATOMS: atom_id res chain seq x y z
N MET A 1 -61.86 23.23 -4.65
CA MET A 1 -60.75 23.05 -3.67
C MET A 1 -59.90 21.85 -4.10
N LYS A 2 -58.72 22.10 -4.70
CA LYS A 2 -57.78 21.00 -5.11
C LYS A 2 -56.78 20.83 -3.98
N LYS A 3 -56.76 19.65 -3.34
CA LYS A 3 -55.75 19.27 -2.35
C LYS A 3 -54.46 18.87 -3.07
N LEU A 4 -53.39 19.62 -2.87
CA LEU A 4 -52.05 19.32 -3.33
C LEU A 4 -51.44 18.30 -2.31
N LEU A 5 -51.23 17.07 -2.74
CA LEU A 5 -50.56 16.05 -1.96
C LEU A 5 -49.06 16.19 -2.16
N CYS A 6 -48.36 16.73 -1.16
CA CYS A 6 -46.89 16.84 -1.17
C CYS A 6 -46.31 15.51 -0.75
N CYS A 7 -45.85 14.69 -1.71
CA CYS A 7 -45.04 13.50 -1.43
C CYS A 7 -43.61 13.94 -1.07
N GLY A 8 -43.33 14.06 0.21
CA GLY A 8 -41.95 14.20 0.71
C GLY A 8 -41.20 12.89 0.56
N GLY A 9 -40.36 12.76 -0.45
CA GLY A 9 -39.44 11.64 -0.59
C GLY A 9 -38.36 11.70 0.49
N LEU A 10 -38.35 10.71 1.39
CA LEU A 10 -37.28 10.52 2.37
C LEU A 10 -36.04 9.98 1.64
N LEU A 11 -35.04 10.81 1.44
CA LEU A 11 -33.74 10.41 0.89
C LEU A 11 -32.96 9.72 2.03
N ILE A 12 -33.00 8.39 2.07
CA ILE A 12 -32.15 7.61 2.99
C ILE A 12 -30.76 7.58 2.37
N ALA A 13 -29.86 8.43 2.85
CA ALA A 13 -28.44 8.32 2.57
C ALA A 13 -27.93 7.08 3.32
N THR A 14 -27.67 6.00 2.61
CA THR A 14 -26.93 4.86 3.13
C THR A 14 -25.48 5.32 3.33
N LEU A 15 -25.10 5.62 4.57
CA LEU A 15 -23.71 5.74 4.95
C LEU A 15 -23.10 4.35 4.77
N GLY A 16 -22.39 4.14 3.68
CA GLY A 16 -21.55 2.96 3.51
C GLY A 16 -20.52 2.96 4.64
N VAL A 17 -20.56 1.95 5.50
CA VAL A 17 -19.48 1.70 6.45
C VAL A 17 -18.28 1.29 5.62
N GLN A 18 -17.33 2.20 5.41
CA GLN A 18 -16.01 1.83 4.89
C GLN A 18 -15.33 0.96 5.95
N ALA A 19 -14.92 -0.23 5.55
CA ALA A 19 -14.08 -1.05 6.41
C ALA A 19 -12.76 -0.30 6.64
N THR A 20 -12.28 -0.34 7.87
CA THR A 20 -11.00 0.29 8.22
C THR A 20 -9.88 -0.63 7.74
N PRO A 21 -8.88 -0.13 7.00
CA PRO A 21 -7.71 -0.92 6.64
C PRO A 21 -7.05 -1.55 7.88
N LEU A 22 -6.49 -2.74 7.72
CA LEU A 22 -5.72 -3.42 8.76
C LEU A 22 -4.44 -2.66 9.14
N PHE A 23 -3.91 -1.90 8.18
CA PHE A 23 -2.74 -1.04 8.34
C PHE A 23 -2.92 0.21 7.48
N SER A 24 -2.48 1.36 7.99
CA SER A 24 -2.44 2.61 7.22
C SER A 24 -1.31 3.49 7.73
N ASP A 25 -0.49 4.02 6.81
CA ASP A 25 0.55 4.99 7.09
C ASP A 25 0.72 5.93 5.89
N ASP A 26 0.53 7.22 6.12
CA ASP A 26 0.70 8.28 5.11
C ASP A 26 1.99 9.10 5.32
N PHE A 27 2.79 8.74 6.32
CA PHE A 27 4.05 9.37 6.70
C PHE A 27 4.00 10.89 6.98
N ASN A 28 2.84 11.52 6.85
CA ASN A 28 2.70 12.99 6.95
C ASN A 28 2.91 13.53 8.37
N THR A 29 2.67 12.69 9.38
CA THR A 29 2.85 13.08 10.80
C THR A 29 4.28 12.88 11.29
N TYR A 30 5.16 12.32 10.47
CA TYR A 30 6.53 12.02 10.85
C TYR A 30 7.47 13.20 10.60
N ASN A 31 8.49 13.27 11.43
CA ASN A 31 9.57 14.25 11.23
C ASN A 31 10.43 13.85 10.03
N THR A 32 10.94 14.85 9.31
CA THR A 32 11.99 14.60 8.30
C THR A 32 13.21 13.97 8.97
N GLY A 33 13.74 12.91 8.40
CA GLY A 33 14.86 12.14 8.93
C GLY A 33 14.62 10.64 8.92
N ASN A 34 15.23 9.91 9.83
CA ASN A 34 15.16 8.44 9.85
C ASN A 34 13.72 7.95 10.09
N LEU A 35 13.26 7.00 9.28
CA LEU A 35 11.96 6.35 9.43
C LEU A 35 11.91 5.49 10.70
N VAL A 36 12.98 4.71 10.93
CA VAL A 36 13.07 3.84 12.13
C VAL A 36 13.04 4.68 13.40
N GLY A 37 12.13 4.32 14.31
CA GLY A 37 11.85 5.06 15.55
C GLY A 37 10.66 6.02 15.42
N GLN A 38 10.03 6.14 14.26
CA GLN A 38 8.82 6.91 14.06
C GLN A 38 7.61 5.96 13.89
N GLY A 39 6.47 6.32 14.49
CA GLY A 39 5.29 5.46 14.52
C GLY A 39 5.62 4.06 15.04
N THR A 40 5.29 3.05 14.26
CA THR A 40 5.57 1.62 14.57
C THR A 40 6.77 1.06 13.81
N TRP A 41 7.50 1.91 13.05
CA TRP A 41 8.64 1.47 12.24
C TRP A 41 9.86 1.13 13.09
N ALA A 42 10.33 -0.08 12.92
CA ALA A 42 11.52 -0.61 13.59
C ALA A 42 12.50 -1.20 12.56
N GLN A 43 13.75 -1.35 12.97
CA GLN A 43 14.81 -1.87 12.11
C GLN A 43 14.68 -3.39 11.92
N THR A 44 14.84 -3.84 10.66
CA THR A 44 15.02 -5.26 10.36
C THR A 44 16.51 -5.61 10.33
N GLY A 45 16.90 -6.64 11.06
CA GLY A 45 18.29 -7.09 11.10
C GLY A 45 19.25 -6.14 11.80
N ALA A 46 20.55 -6.27 11.52
CA ALA A 46 21.61 -5.56 12.23
C ALA A 46 22.17 -4.33 11.50
N SER A 47 21.86 -4.14 10.21
CA SER A 47 22.41 -3.01 9.44
C SER A 47 21.77 -1.69 9.86
N ALA A 48 22.56 -0.78 10.39
CA ALA A 48 22.12 0.57 10.80
C ALA A 48 22.67 1.67 9.87
N THR A 49 23.36 1.30 8.79
CA THR A 49 23.94 2.26 7.85
C THR A 49 22.89 2.72 6.84
N THR A 50 22.96 3.95 6.39
CA THR A 50 22.08 4.52 5.35
C THR A 50 20.60 4.25 5.65
N PRO A 51 20.03 4.86 6.71
CA PRO A 51 18.66 4.59 7.11
C PRO A 51 17.66 5.05 6.04
N ILE A 52 16.51 4.36 5.96
CA ILE A 52 15.34 4.84 5.21
C ILE A 52 14.95 6.20 5.78
N GLN A 53 14.71 7.18 4.91
CA GLN A 53 14.38 8.54 5.32
C GLN A 53 12.89 8.82 5.17
N VAL A 54 12.36 9.68 6.02
CA VAL A 54 11.11 10.39 5.77
C VAL A 54 11.45 11.74 5.16
N SER A 55 10.91 12.05 4.00
CA SER A 55 11.10 13.33 3.33
C SER A 55 9.86 13.71 2.53
N GLY A 56 9.33 14.91 2.76
CA GLY A 56 8.15 15.39 2.05
C GLY A 56 6.90 14.52 2.24
N GLY A 57 6.70 13.96 3.45
CA GLY A 57 5.57 13.08 3.75
C GLY A 57 5.65 11.71 3.07
N LYS A 58 6.84 11.24 2.71
CA LYS A 58 7.06 9.94 2.05
C LYS A 58 8.20 9.19 2.73
N ALA A 59 8.11 7.87 2.77
CA ALA A 59 9.28 7.03 3.05
C ALA A 59 10.15 6.95 1.79
N VAL A 60 11.43 7.30 1.92
CA VAL A 60 12.39 7.34 0.80
C VAL A 60 13.45 6.28 1.03
N LEU A 61 13.46 5.30 0.16
CA LEU A 61 14.39 4.17 0.16
C LEU A 61 15.55 4.48 -0.78
N GLY A 62 16.77 4.19 -0.32
CA GLY A 62 17.99 4.26 -1.13
C GLY A 62 18.35 2.92 -1.78
N THR A 63 19.57 2.84 -2.30
CA THR A 63 20.08 1.66 -3.01
C THR A 63 20.58 0.55 -2.09
N SER A 64 20.89 0.89 -0.86
CA SER A 64 21.41 -0.06 0.14
C SER A 64 21.34 0.55 1.53
N GLY A 65 21.28 -0.27 2.53
CA GLY A 65 21.38 0.20 3.90
C GLY A 65 20.46 -0.52 4.87
N GLN A 66 19.83 0.27 5.74
CA GLN A 66 18.92 -0.22 6.76
C GLN A 66 17.59 -0.66 6.15
N ASP A 67 17.15 -1.86 6.50
CA ASP A 67 15.79 -2.29 6.25
C ASP A 67 14.89 -1.97 7.44
N ALA A 68 13.59 -1.80 7.21
CA ALA A 68 12.63 -1.47 8.24
C ALA A 68 11.35 -2.31 8.11
N TYR A 69 10.71 -2.54 9.24
CA TYR A 69 9.39 -3.18 9.29
C TYR A 69 8.43 -2.39 10.18
N SER A 70 7.15 -2.57 9.91
CA SER A 70 6.07 -2.13 10.78
C SER A 70 5.12 -3.30 11.05
N PRO A 71 4.88 -3.66 12.33
CA PRO A 71 3.94 -4.75 12.65
C PRO A 71 2.52 -4.35 12.28
N LEU A 72 1.69 -5.33 11.94
CA LEU A 72 0.26 -5.10 11.77
C LEU A 72 -0.37 -4.73 13.13
N PRO A 73 -1.20 -3.68 13.18
CA PRO A 73 -1.99 -3.37 14.36
C PRO A 73 -2.88 -4.55 14.76
N GLY A 74 -2.89 -4.87 16.05
CA GLY A 74 -3.67 -6.01 16.56
C GLY A 74 -2.94 -7.37 16.49
N GLY A 75 -1.75 -7.43 15.89
CA GLY A 75 -0.92 -8.62 15.80
C GLY A 75 -1.03 -9.36 14.47
N PRO A 76 -0.39 -10.53 14.35
CA PRO A 76 -0.43 -11.33 13.15
C PRO A 76 -1.85 -11.75 12.76
N ILE A 77 -2.14 -11.78 11.47
CA ILE A 77 -3.35 -12.37 10.91
C ILE A 77 -2.96 -13.63 10.12
N THR A 78 -3.86 -14.59 10.05
CA THR A 78 -3.75 -15.74 9.14
C THR A 78 -4.91 -15.68 8.18
N LEU A 79 -4.64 -15.82 6.89
CA LEU A 79 -5.68 -15.93 5.87
C LEU A 79 -6.33 -17.30 5.98
N ALA A 80 -7.61 -17.36 5.75
CA ALA A 80 -8.33 -18.60 5.55
C ALA A 80 -8.41 -18.90 4.04
N ASP A 81 -8.57 -20.16 3.68
CA ASP A 81 -8.73 -20.60 2.29
C ASP A 81 -9.68 -19.70 1.51
N GLY A 82 -9.20 -19.11 0.42
CA GLY A 82 -9.95 -18.20 -0.44
C GLY A 82 -10.01 -16.74 0.04
N GLU A 83 -9.35 -16.38 1.14
CA GLU A 83 -9.18 -14.98 1.52
C GLU A 83 -8.04 -14.33 0.74
N ASN A 84 -8.09 -13.02 0.63
CA ASN A 84 -7.07 -12.24 -0.05
C ASN A 84 -6.42 -11.24 0.90
N PHE A 85 -5.19 -10.85 0.58
CA PHE A 85 -4.50 -9.76 1.25
C PHE A 85 -3.98 -8.76 0.22
N TYR A 86 -4.21 -7.49 0.47
CA TYR A 86 -3.87 -6.41 -0.44
C TYR A 86 -2.99 -5.39 0.26
N ILE A 87 -1.97 -4.92 -0.45
CA ILE A 87 -1.13 -3.79 -0.04
C ILE A 87 -1.25 -2.70 -1.11
N GLY A 88 -1.74 -1.53 -0.73
CA GLY A 88 -1.82 -0.38 -1.62
C GLY A 88 -0.85 0.71 -1.21
N LEU A 89 -0.21 1.37 -2.18
CA LEU A 89 0.73 2.47 -1.93
C LEU A 89 0.74 3.45 -3.10
N THR A 90 1.11 4.70 -2.83
CA THR A 90 1.54 5.63 -3.86
C THR A 90 3.04 5.46 -4.04
N LEU A 91 3.46 5.08 -5.23
CA LEU A 91 4.84 4.76 -5.59
C LEU A 91 5.42 5.81 -6.51
N ASN A 92 6.60 6.33 -6.16
CA ASN A 92 7.43 7.16 -7.02
C ASN A 92 8.81 6.53 -7.15
N VAL A 93 9.22 6.20 -8.34
CA VAL A 93 10.55 5.63 -8.60
C VAL A 93 11.40 6.69 -9.31
N ALA A 94 12.43 7.18 -8.66
CA ALA A 94 13.37 8.13 -9.26
C ALA A 94 14.43 7.41 -10.12
N THR A 95 14.90 6.27 -9.67
CA THR A 95 15.87 5.43 -10.38
C THR A 95 15.63 3.96 -10.05
N ALA A 96 16.01 3.07 -10.95
CA ALA A 96 16.01 1.63 -10.72
C ALA A 96 17.20 1.00 -11.45
N GLN A 97 17.52 -0.25 -11.10
CA GLN A 97 18.66 -0.97 -11.66
C GLN A 97 18.22 -1.98 -12.71
N ALA A 98 19.14 -2.30 -13.62
CA ALA A 98 18.88 -3.24 -14.71
C ALA A 98 18.59 -4.67 -14.20
N GLY A 99 19.28 -5.12 -13.14
CA GLY A 99 19.02 -6.43 -12.52
C GLY A 99 17.69 -6.50 -11.80
N GLY A 100 17.24 -5.37 -11.27
CA GLY A 100 16.07 -5.27 -10.44
C GLY A 100 16.25 -5.88 -9.06
N ASP A 101 15.47 -5.39 -8.10
CA ASP A 101 15.35 -5.99 -6.76
C ASP A 101 14.00 -5.61 -6.14
N TYR A 102 13.60 -6.30 -5.05
CA TYR A 102 12.39 -5.97 -4.32
C TYR A 102 12.66 -4.92 -3.24
N PHE A 103 11.64 -4.13 -2.97
CA PHE A 103 11.71 -3.05 -2.00
C PHE A 103 10.58 -3.10 -0.96
N LEU A 104 9.55 -3.89 -1.20
CA LEU A 104 8.41 -4.12 -0.32
C LEU A 104 8.11 -5.61 -0.26
N HIS A 105 7.77 -6.10 0.93
CA HIS A 105 7.27 -7.45 1.16
C HIS A 105 6.54 -7.51 2.50
N TRP A 106 5.88 -8.62 2.79
CA TRP A 106 5.42 -8.90 4.14
C TRP A 106 6.16 -10.12 4.73
N SER A 107 6.04 -10.30 6.04
CA SER A 107 6.68 -11.40 6.76
C SER A 107 5.72 -12.05 7.76
N PRO A 108 5.86 -13.38 8.01
CA PRO A 108 4.99 -14.12 8.93
C PRO A 108 5.30 -13.86 10.41
N THR A 109 6.42 -13.24 10.71
CA THR A 109 6.82 -12.87 12.06
C THR A 109 7.41 -11.47 12.08
N VAL A 110 7.19 -10.75 13.16
CA VAL A 110 7.71 -9.39 13.37
C VAL A 110 9.23 -9.42 13.43
N GLY A 111 9.90 -8.51 12.72
CA GLY A 111 11.36 -8.43 12.67
C GLY A 111 12.07 -9.60 11.97
N ASN A 112 11.35 -10.31 11.12
CA ASN A 112 11.89 -11.46 10.38
C ASN A 112 13.00 -11.04 9.42
N THR A 113 14.08 -11.83 9.39
CA THR A 113 15.25 -11.60 8.53
C THR A 113 15.48 -12.72 7.50
N SER A 114 14.56 -13.66 7.36
CA SER A 114 14.75 -14.85 6.52
C SER A 114 13.56 -15.22 5.63
N THR A 115 12.33 -14.93 6.05
CA THR A 115 11.12 -15.30 5.31
C THR A 115 10.45 -14.05 4.79
N PHE A 116 10.54 -13.84 3.48
CA PHE A 116 10.04 -12.66 2.77
C PHE A 116 9.04 -13.12 1.72
N ILE A 117 7.78 -12.76 1.90
CA ILE A 117 6.66 -13.22 1.08
C ILE A 117 6.09 -12.03 0.31
N ASP A 118 5.50 -12.30 -0.86
CA ASP A 118 4.78 -11.34 -1.68
C ASP A 118 5.62 -10.08 -1.99
N ARG A 119 6.74 -10.31 -2.67
CA ARG A 119 7.75 -9.27 -2.91
C ARG A 119 7.41 -8.44 -4.12
N LEU A 120 7.35 -7.12 -3.94
CA LEU A 120 7.23 -6.15 -5.02
C LEU A 120 8.61 -5.71 -5.50
N PHE A 121 8.89 -5.99 -6.78
CA PHE A 121 10.15 -5.70 -7.46
C PHE A 121 10.05 -4.47 -8.33
N VAL A 122 11.20 -3.83 -8.55
CA VAL A 122 11.41 -2.80 -9.55
C VAL A 122 12.69 -3.05 -10.32
N LYS A 123 12.68 -2.90 -11.65
CA LYS A 123 13.90 -2.91 -12.49
C LYS A 123 13.82 -1.85 -13.57
N SER A 124 14.97 -1.28 -13.94
CA SER A 124 15.04 -0.35 -15.05
C SER A 124 14.89 -1.06 -16.40
N THR A 125 14.36 -0.31 -17.37
CA THR A 125 14.30 -0.70 -18.77
C THR A 125 14.48 0.54 -19.64
N THR A 126 14.55 0.38 -20.96
CA THR A 126 14.63 1.53 -21.87
C THR A 126 13.41 2.41 -21.72
N GLY A 127 13.62 3.67 -21.37
CA GLY A 127 12.56 4.67 -21.23
C GLY A 127 11.87 4.72 -19.86
N GLY A 128 12.24 3.86 -18.89
CA GLY A 128 11.62 3.88 -17.57
C GLY A 128 11.91 2.64 -16.73
N TYR A 129 10.89 2.11 -16.08
CA TYR A 129 11.02 0.91 -15.23
C TYR A 129 9.83 -0.03 -15.39
N LEU A 130 10.01 -1.25 -14.89
CA LEU A 130 8.97 -2.26 -14.77
C LEU A 130 8.80 -2.64 -13.29
N LEU A 131 7.57 -2.90 -12.87
CA LEU A 131 7.27 -3.57 -11.61
C LEU A 131 7.16 -5.07 -11.85
N GLY A 132 7.51 -5.83 -10.82
CA GLY A 132 7.41 -7.27 -10.82
C GLY A 132 6.93 -7.80 -9.48
N TRP A 133 6.47 -9.03 -9.51
CA TRP A 133 6.04 -9.75 -8.32
C TRP A 133 6.74 -11.11 -8.20
N MET A 134 7.01 -11.52 -6.98
CA MET A 134 7.55 -12.84 -6.66
C MET A 134 7.04 -13.30 -5.29
N GLU A 135 6.56 -14.52 -5.24
CA GLU A 135 5.97 -15.13 -4.05
C GLU A 135 6.93 -15.19 -2.85
N THR A 136 8.04 -15.86 -3.03
CA THR A 136 9.10 -16.05 -2.02
C THR A 136 10.41 -16.37 -2.71
N SER A 137 11.50 -16.55 -1.95
CA SER A 137 12.77 -17.05 -2.49
C SER A 137 12.79 -18.57 -2.54
N GLY A 138 13.38 -19.11 -3.58
CA GLY A 138 13.58 -20.54 -3.74
C GLY A 138 14.45 -20.82 -4.95
N THR A 139 14.94 -22.05 -5.07
CA THR A 139 15.72 -22.47 -6.24
C THR A 139 14.85 -22.41 -7.48
N GLY A 140 15.26 -21.61 -8.47
CA GLY A 140 14.53 -21.43 -9.74
C GLY A 140 13.37 -20.45 -9.67
N VAL A 141 13.05 -19.88 -8.51
CA VAL A 141 12.01 -18.86 -8.39
C VAL A 141 12.57 -17.52 -8.88
N VAL A 142 11.89 -16.91 -9.83
CA VAL A 142 12.25 -15.62 -10.40
C VAL A 142 11.05 -14.67 -10.44
N PRO A 143 11.26 -13.36 -10.30
CA PRO A 143 10.16 -12.41 -10.38
C PRO A 143 9.54 -12.39 -11.80
N SER A 144 8.23 -12.31 -11.88
CA SER A 144 7.51 -11.96 -13.09
C SER A 144 7.36 -10.44 -13.18
N TYR A 145 7.67 -9.86 -14.33
CA TYR A 145 7.55 -8.42 -14.57
C TYR A 145 6.45 -8.13 -15.57
N GLY A 146 5.74 -7.02 -15.34
CA GLY A 146 4.81 -6.49 -16.33
C GLY A 146 5.52 -6.04 -17.62
N SER A 147 4.75 -5.82 -18.67
CA SER A 147 5.27 -5.42 -20.00
C SER A 147 5.16 -3.92 -20.28
N THR A 148 4.31 -3.21 -19.56
CA THR A 148 4.12 -1.77 -19.76
C THR A 148 5.21 -0.97 -19.04
N VAL A 149 5.94 -0.13 -19.75
CA VAL A 149 6.97 0.71 -19.15
C VAL A 149 6.34 1.85 -18.38
N LEU A 150 6.76 2.01 -17.13
CA LEU A 150 6.36 3.10 -16.24
C LEU A 150 7.43 4.19 -16.25
N ASN A 151 7.01 5.45 -16.12
CA ASN A 151 7.92 6.58 -16.15
C ASN A 151 8.57 6.82 -14.80
N PHE A 152 9.87 7.12 -14.79
CA PHE A 152 10.53 7.63 -13.58
C PHE A 152 9.93 8.96 -13.11
N ALA A 153 10.08 9.25 -11.82
CA ALA A 153 9.63 10.48 -11.17
C ALA A 153 8.12 10.78 -11.37
N THR A 154 7.32 9.74 -11.58
CA THR A 154 5.86 9.81 -11.73
C THR A 154 5.21 9.03 -10.61
N ASP A 155 4.21 9.62 -9.96
CA ASP A 155 3.45 8.94 -8.92
C ASP A 155 2.43 7.98 -9.55
N TYR A 156 2.43 6.73 -9.10
CA TYR A 156 1.47 5.70 -9.47
C TYR A 156 0.79 5.14 -8.22
N ARG A 157 -0.52 4.94 -8.26
CA ARG A 157 -1.17 4.08 -7.29
C ARG A 157 -0.88 2.63 -7.65
N VAL A 158 -0.26 1.89 -6.74
CA VAL A 158 0.09 0.48 -6.93
C VAL A 158 -0.67 -0.33 -5.88
N VAL A 159 -1.27 -1.44 -6.30
CA VAL A 159 -1.85 -2.44 -5.40
C VAL A 159 -1.17 -3.77 -5.68
N VAL A 160 -0.63 -4.38 -4.63
CA VAL A 160 -0.14 -5.76 -4.63
C VAL A 160 -1.23 -6.61 -4.01
N ALA A 161 -1.62 -7.68 -4.69
CA ALA A 161 -2.64 -8.61 -4.26
C ALA A 161 -2.03 -10.01 -4.09
N TYR A 162 -2.27 -10.61 -2.94
CA TYR A 162 -2.01 -12.01 -2.66
C TYR A 162 -3.36 -12.72 -2.51
N HIS A 163 -3.55 -13.79 -3.27
CA HIS A 163 -4.75 -14.61 -3.26
C HIS A 163 -4.39 -15.98 -2.71
N ASP A 164 -4.89 -16.25 -1.53
CA ASP A 164 -4.84 -17.58 -0.94
C ASP A 164 -5.86 -18.49 -1.63
N VAL A 165 -5.39 -19.60 -2.13
CA VAL A 165 -6.19 -20.61 -2.84
C VAL A 165 -6.11 -21.91 -2.06
N ALA A 166 -7.25 -22.48 -1.69
CA ALA A 166 -7.30 -23.73 -0.94
C ALA A 166 -6.43 -24.83 -1.57
N GLY A 167 -5.51 -25.36 -0.79
CA GLY A 167 -4.55 -26.39 -1.25
C GLY A 167 -3.13 -25.97 -0.93
N ALA A 168 -2.16 -26.55 -1.61
CA ALA A 168 -0.76 -26.24 -1.40
C ALA A 168 -0.09 -25.88 -2.74
N LEU A 169 0.79 -24.88 -2.72
CA LEU A 169 1.59 -24.42 -3.85
C LEU A 169 0.74 -23.93 -5.05
N ASN A 170 -0.38 -23.30 -4.79
CA ASN A 170 -1.33 -22.85 -5.81
C ASN A 170 -1.80 -21.41 -5.65
N ASP A 171 -1.30 -20.69 -4.66
CA ASP A 171 -1.57 -19.28 -4.46
C ASP A 171 -1.15 -18.44 -5.66
N THR A 172 -1.70 -17.24 -5.75
CA THR A 172 -1.37 -16.32 -6.84
C THR A 172 -1.12 -14.92 -6.32
N GLY A 173 -0.27 -14.20 -7.03
CA GLY A 173 -0.04 -12.79 -6.77
C GLY A 173 -0.23 -11.93 -7.99
N SER A 174 -0.74 -10.73 -7.78
CA SER A 174 -0.97 -9.74 -8.83
C SER A 174 -0.50 -8.36 -8.41
N VAL A 175 -0.06 -7.57 -9.38
CA VAL A 175 0.22 -6.14 -9.20
C VAL A 175 -0.70 -5.35 -10.11
N TYR A 176 -1.36 -4.35 -9.57
CA TYR A 176 -2.18 -3.39 -10.30
C TYR A 176 -1.52 -2.02 -10.27
N VAL A 177 -1.56 -1.31 -11.39
CA VAL A 177 -1.05 0.06 -11.51
C VAL A 177 -2.18 0.98 -11.92
N ASN A 178 -2.43 2.01 -11.12
CA ASN A 178 -3.56 2.95 -11.26
C ASN A 178 -4.90 2.21 -11.46
N PRO A 179 -5.29 1.30 -10.54
CA PRO A 179 -6.56 0.62 -10.65
C PRO A 179 -7.71 1.64 -10.66
N PHE A 180 -8.77 1.34 -11.39
CA PHE A 180 -9.94 2.21 -11.48
C PHE A 180 -10.65 2.29 -10.13
N THR A 181 -10.74 3.48 -9.58
CA THR A 181 -11.33 3.73 -8.26
C THR A 181 -12.84 3.57 -8.25
N ASP A 182 -13.52 3.88 -9.35
CA ASP A 182 -14.97 3.78 -9.44
C ASP A 182 -15.50 2.35 -9.43
N LEU A 183 -14.62 1.39 -9.69
CA LEU A 183 -15.00 -0.01 -9.78
C LEU A 183 -14.64 -0.81 -8.54
N ASN A 184 -13.95 -0.27 -7.56
CA ASN A 184 -13.55 -0.79 -6.22
C ASN A 184 -13.55 -2.34 -6.04
N VAL A 185 -13.67 -3.06 -7.15
CA VAL A 185 -13.71 -4.51 -7.22
C VAL A 185 -12.53 -4.96 -8.07
N GLU A 186 -11.72 -5.82 -7.51
CA GLU A 186 -10.52 -6.32 -8.17
C GLU A 186 -10.81 -6.90 -9.57
N LEU A 187 -11.87 -7.67 -9.68
CA LEU A 187 -12.29 -8.33 -10.93
C LEU A 187 -12.54 -7.36 -12.12
N ASN A 188 -12.78 -6.09 -11.84
CA ASN A 188 -12.99 -5.07 -12.86
C ASN A 188 -11.68 -4.40 -13.31
N ASN A 189 -10.56 -4.76 -12.68
CA ASN A 189 -9.25 -4.21 -12.99
C ASN A 189 -8.39 -5.26 -13.71
N THR A 190 -7.60 -4.82 -14.68
CA THR A 190 -6.63 -5.68 -15.35
C THR A 190 -5.31 -5.62 -14.59
N PRO A 191 -4.76 -6.75 -14.12
CA PRO A 191 -3.45 -6.76 -13.48
C PRO A 191 -2.36 -6.26 -14.43
N TYR A 192 -1.42 -5.49 -13.90
CA TYR A 192 -0.19 -5.12 -14.57
C TYR A 192 0.73 -6.34 -14.76
N VAL A 193 0.76 -7.22 -13.77
CA VAL A 193 1.41 -8.54 -13.80
C VAL A 193 0.69 -9.48 -12.85
N THR A 194 0.58 -10.75 -13.24
CA THR A 194 0.10 -11.86 -12.40
C THR A 194 1.08 -13.02 -12.49
N LYS A 195 1.26 -13.74 -11.40
CA LYS A 195 2.08 -14.94 -11.33
C LYS A 195 1.46 -15.94 -10.35
N ASN A 196 1.43 -17.20 -10.73
CA ASN A 196 1.09 -18.30 -9.84
C ASN A 196 2.29 -18.66 -8.96
N TRP A 197 2.02 -19.24 -7.81
CA TRP A 197 3.05 -19.79 -6.95
C TRP A 197 3.86 -20.86 -7.68
N THR A 198 5.15 -20.74 -7.66
CA THR A 198 6.08 -21.67 -8.33
C THR A 198 7.20 -22.14 -7.42
N SER A 199 7.26 -21.61 -6.21
CA SER A 199 8.26 -21.99 -5.21
C SER A 199 7.96 -23.42 -4.70
N PRO A 200 8.99 -24.26 -4.51
CA PRO A 200 8.83 -25.51 -3.81
C PRO A 200 8.71 -25.34 -2.28
N THR A 201 8.91 -24.13 -1.78
CA THR A 201 8.71 -23.78 -0.37
C THR A 201 7.22 -23.67 -0.10
N ALA A 202 6.77 -24.21 1.03
CA ALA A 202 5.37 -24.11 1.45
C ALA A 202 4.90 -22.65 1.48
N GLU A 203 3.66 -22.45 1.11
CA GLU A 203 2.94 -21.19 1.24
C GLU A 203 2.87 -20.78 2.71
N THR A 204 2.74 -19.50 2.93
CA THR A 204 2.65 -18.94 4.27
C THR A 204 1.54 -17.91 4.27
N GLU A 205 0.47 -18.20 4.95
CA GLU A 205 -0.74 -17.39 5.02
C GLU A 205 -0.74 -16.42 6.20
N THR A 206 0.27 -16.52 7.09
CA THR A 206 0.39 -15.64 8.25
C THR A 206 1.14 -14.38 7.90
N ILE A 207 0.53 -13.23 8.18
CA ILE A 207 1.06 -11.90 7.93
C ILE A 207 1.20 -11.18 9.26
N ALA A 208 2.43 -10.84 9.65
CA ALA A 208 2.72 -10.17 10.92
C ALA A 208 3.25 -8.75 10.76
N ALA A 209 3.93 -8.46 9.65
CA ALA A 209 4.53 -7.15 9.42
C ALA A 209 4.67 -6.84 7.92
N LEU A 210 4.57 -5.56 7.58
CA LEU A 210 5.01 -5.00 6.30
C LEU A 210 6.48 -4.58 6.42
N ASN A 211 7.25 -4.78 5.36
CA ASN A 211 8.68 -4.56 5.39
C ASN A 211 9.13 -3.74 4.17
N PHE A 212 10.01 -2.77 4.42
CA PHE A 212 10.78 -2.06 3.41
C PHE A 212 12.20 -2.57 3.37
N ARG A 213 12.71 -2.77 2.15
CA ARG A 213 14.07 -3.23 1.92
C ARG A 213 14.82 -2.29 0.98
N GLN A 214 15.99 -1.86 1.40
CA GLN A 214 16.89 -1.05 0.57
C GLN A 214 17.82 -1.92 -0.30
N GLY A 215 17.89 -3.21 -0.08
CA GLY A 215 18.70 -4.14 -0.87
C GLY A 215 20.20 -4.02 -0.65
N SER A 216 20.98 -4.57 -1.55
CA SER A 216 22.43 -4.41 -1.65
C SER A 216 22.77 -3.38 -2.73
N ALA A 217 24.00 -2.83 -2.66
CA ALA A 217 24.46 -1.84 -3.64
C ALA A 217 24.20 -2.34 -5.05
N GLY A 218 23.36 -1.66 -5.74
CA GLY A 218 22.95 -2.08 -7.03
C GLY A 218 21.48 -2.45 -7.17
N SER A 219 20.70 -2.51 -6.12
CA SER A 219 19.30 -2.92 -6.10
C SER A 219 18.31 -1.80 -6.43
N ALA A 220 17.15 -1.76 -5.84
CA ALA A 220 16.20 -0.67 -6.07
C ALA A 220 16.75 0.66 -5.51
N ALA A 221 16.77 1.70 -6.32
CA ALA A 221 17.33 2.99 -5.94
C ALA A 221 16.30 4.11 -6.06
N GLY A 222 16.18 4.96 -5.05
CA GLY A 222 15.34 6.14 -5.10
C GLY A 222 13.86 5.82 -5.24
N VAL A 223 13.36 4.95 -4.36
CA VAL A 223 11.94 4.62 -4.28
C VAL A 223 11.29 5.45 -3.19
N GLY A 224 10.31 6.28 -3.56
CA GLY A 224 9.44 7.01 -2.64
C GLY A 224 8.12 6.27 -2.46
N ILE A 225 7.71 6.05 -1.22
CA ILE A 225 6.47 5.37 -0.85
C ILE A 225 5.64 6.30 0.01
N ASP A 226 4.37 6.42 -0.33
CA ASP A 226 3.38 7.21 0.37
C ASP A 226 2.05 6.47 0.44
N ASN A 227 1.16 6.84 1.36
CA ASN A 227 -0.19 6.28 1.45
C ASN A 227 -0.22 4.75 1.44
N LEU A 228 0.61 4.15 2.28
CA LEU A 228 0.71 2.70 2.44
C LEU A 228 -0.48 2.19 3.26
N ASN A 229 -1.26 1.30 2.65
CA ASN A 229 -2.41 0.67 3.29
C ASN A 229 -2.35 -0.84 3.10
N ALA A 230 -2.88 -1.61 4.06
CA ALA A 230 -3.10 -3.04 3.88
C ALA A 230 -4.48 -3.45 4.38
N SER A 231 -5.14 -4.36 3.65
CA SER A 231 -6.50 -4.84 3.95
C SER A 231 -6.76 -6.21 3.35
N LYS A 232 -7.82 -6.88 3.80
CA LYS A 232 -8.41 -8.03 3.11
C LYS A 232 -9.39 -7.62 1.98
N LEU A 233 -9.63 -6.33 1.79
CA LEU A 233 -10.52 -5.80 0.75
C LEU A 233 -9.75 -4.92 -0.22
N PHE A 234 -9.89 -5.21 -1.53
CA PHE A 234 -9.27 -4.42 -2.60
C PHE A 234 -9.70 -2.95 -2.58
N SER A 235 -10.96 -2.67 -2.27
CA SER A 235 -11.51 -1.31 -2.18
C SER A 235 -10.79 -0.43 -1.19
N ASP A 236 -10.32 -0.98 -0.06
CA ASP A 236 -9.68 -0.22 1.00
C ASP A 236 -8.28 0.26 0.60
N VAL A 237 -7.67 -0.40 -0.37
CA VAL A 237 -6.29 -0.12 -0.80
C VAL A 237 -6.20 0.42 -2.23
N SER A 238 -7.23 0.29 -3.06
CA SER A 238 -7.22 0.77 -4.45
C SER A 238 -7.47 2.27 -4.55
N THR A 239 -8.23 2.82 -3.63
CA THR A 239 -8.53 4.26 -3.57
C THR A 239 -7.52 4.98 -2.68
N TYR A 240 -7.01 6.12 -3.18
CA TYR A 240 -6.40 7.10 -2.31
C TYR A 240 -7.48 8.08 -1.88
N THR A 241 -7.94 7.99 -0.64
CA THR A 241 -8.64 9.09 0.02
C THR A 241 -7.62 9.81 0.88
N PRO A 242 -7.23 11.06 0.53
CA PRO A 242 -6.42 11.86 1.44
C PRO A 242 -7.14 11.91 2.78
N ILE A 243 -6.47 11.52 3.86
CA ILE A 243 -7.01 11.75 5.21
C ILE A 243 -7.12 13.27 5.33
N PRO A 244 -8.34 13.85 5.53
CA PRO A 244 -8.47 15.29 5.63
C PRO A 244 -7.58 15.78 6.79
N GLU A 245 -6.62 16.61 6.50
CA GLU A 245 -5.80 17.22 7.54
C GLU A 245 -6.70 17.90 8.59
N PRO A 246 -6.37 17.84 9.88
CA PRO A 246 -7.18 18.42 10.96
C PRO A 246 -7.54 19.91 10.72
N ALA A 247 -6.73 20.64 9.94
CA ALA A 247 -6.98 22.01 9.53
C ALA A 247 -8.20 22.18 8.62
N SER A 248 -8.52 21.19 7.78
CA SER A 248 -9.67 21.25 6.87
C SER A 248 -11.00 21.10 7.61
N LEU A 249 -11.03 20.31 8.69
CA LEU A 249 -12.21 20.17 9.55
C LEU A 249 -12.47 21.41 10.41
N SER A 250 -11.43 22.10 10.86
CA SER A 250 -11.58 23.34 11.63
C SER A 250 -12.08 24.50 10.76
N LEU A 251 -11.74 24.54 9.48
CA LEU A 251 -12.23 25.58 8.55
C LEU A 251 -13.72 25.43 8.27
N LEU A 252 -14.22 24.20 8.05
CA LEU A 252 -15.63 23.92 7.87
C LEU A 252 -16.46 24.21 9.12
N GLY A 253 -15.95 23.89 10.31
CA GLY A 253 -16.56 24.23 11.60
C GLY A 253 -16.62 25.75 11.82
N GLY A 254 -15.57 26.48 11.43
CA GLY A 254 -15.49 27.94 11.55
C GLY A 254 -16.51 28.69 10.68
N PHE A 255 -16.71 28.26 9.45
CA PHE A 255 -17.71 28.86 8.56
C PHE A 255 -19.15 28.58 9.03
N GLY A 256 -19.42 27.39 9.57
CA GLY A 256 -20.72 27.06 10.15
C GLY A 256 -21.09 27.95 11.34
N LEU A 257 -20.15 28.22 12.22
CA LEU A 257 -20.35 29.12 13.38
C LEU A 257 -20.53 30.58 12.98
N LEU A 258 -19.76 31.07 12.00
CA LEU A 258 -19.91 32.44 11.48
C LEU A 258 -21.25 32.65 10.75
N ALA A 259 -21.70 31.69 9.97
CA ALA A 259 -23.00 31.74 9.31
C ALA A 259 -24.14 31.73 10.34
N TRP A 260 -24.06 30.90 11.38
CA TRP A 260 -25.06 30.84 12.45
C TRP A 260 -25.09 32.15 13.27
N TRP A 261 -23.96 32.78 13.54
CA TRP A 261 -23.86 34.04 14.27
C TRP A 261 -24.41 35.23 13.45
N SER A 262 -24.19 35.25 12.13
CA SER A 262 -24.68 36.30 11.24
C SER A 262 -26.22 36.29 11.08
N THR A 263 -26.85 35.12 11.15
CA THR A 263 -28.31 34.97 11.05
C THR A 263 -29.03 35.39 12.34
N ARG A 264 -28.39 35.31 13.52
CA ARG A 264 -28.97 35.77 14.78
C ARG A 264 -28.95 37.29 14.98
N ARG A 265 -28.13 38.05 14.27
CA ARG A 265 -28.10 39.53 14.39
C ARG A 265 -29.13 40.24 13.53
N ARG A 266 -29.95 39.53 12.75
CA ARG A 266 -30.96 40.10 11.88
C ARG A 266 -32.40 39.93 12.39
N LYS A 267 -32.59 39.61 13.67
CA LYS A 267 -33.91 39.59 14.32
C LYS A 267 -33.93 40.63 15.42
#